data_47a9450301e78f3e34dd82503b0f5d0a
#
_entry.id   47a9450301e78f3e34dd82503b0f5d0a
#
_cell.length_a   1.000
_cell.length_b   1.000
_cell.length_c   1.000
_cell.angle_alpha   90.00
_cell.angle_beta   90.00
_cell.angle_gamma   90.00
#
_symmetry.space_group_name_H-M   'P 1'
#
loop_
_entity.id
_entity.type
_entity.pdbx_description
1 polymer ?
#
loop_
_entity_poly.entity_id
_entity_poly.type
_entity_poly.pdbx_seq_one_letter_code
_entity_poly.pdbx_strand_id
1 'polypeptide(L)' 'MDYRKFTNDSLTMMYESIRGALASDDAQRLAMEEPRFRVRETADWKEHAGSLEIEMLRRGMSFEFVDWSEDQGRLQL' A
#
# COMPACT_ATOMS: atom_id res chain seq x y z
N MET A 1 12.35 -8.32 8.77
CA MET A 1 12.66 -8.42 7.32
C MET A 1 13.69 -7.35 6.97
N ASP A 2 14.69 -7.70 6.21
CA ASP A 2 15.72 -6.73 5.83
C ASP A 2 15.47 -6.25 4.41
N TYR A 3 14.85 -5.09 4.31
CA TYR A 3 14.46 -4.51 3.01
C TYR A 3 15.66 -4.12 2.15
N ARG A 4 16.81 -3.91 2.77
CA ARG A 4 18.02 -3.54 2.03
C ARG A 4 18.53 -4.65 1.14
N LYS A 5 18.13 -5.88 1.42
CA LYS A 5 18.59 -7.05 0.66
C LYS A 5 17.74 -7.34 -0.57
N PHE A 6 16.62 -6.68 -0.72
CA PHE A 6 15.75 -6.91 -1.86
C PHE A 6 16.21 -6.10 -3.07
N THR A 7 15.96 -6.64 -4.26
CA THR A 7 16.23 -5.90 -5.49
C THR A 7 15.21 -4.79 -5.65
N ASN A 8 15.53 -3.83 -6.52
CA ASN A 8 14.58 -2.76 -6.82
C ASN A 8 13.26 -3.33 -7.35
N ASP A 9 13.34 -4.33 -8.22
CA ASP A 9 12.13 -4.97 -8.76
C ASP A 9 11.30 -5.61 -7.66
N SER A 10 11.96 -6.30 -6.72
CA SER A 10 11.24 -6.92 -5.61
C SER A 10 10.54 -5.88 -4.74
N LEU A 11 11.20 -4.78 -4.46
CA LEU A 11 10.59 -3.70 -3.68
C LEU A 11 9.37 -3.14 -4.40
N THR A 12 9.49 -2.91 -5.69
CA THR A 12 8.39 -2.40 -6.50
C THR A 12 7.22 -3.37 -6.48
N MET A 13 7.49 -4.66 -6.67
CA MET A 13 6.43 -5.68 -6.70
C MET A 13 5.71 -5.76 -5.36
N MET A 14 6.46 -5.73 -4.26
CA MET A 14 5.85 -5.78 -2.94
C MET A 14 4.98 -4.54 -2.69
N TYR A 15 5.47 -3.39 -3.08
CA TYR A 15 4.72 -2.16 -2.88
C TYR A 15 3.45 -2.13 -3.74
N GLU A 16 3.56 -2.56 -4.99
CA GLU A 16 2.39 -2.64 -5.88
C GLU A 16 1.37 -3.66 -5.37
N SER A 17 1.84 -4.71 -4.70
CA SER A 17 0.93 -5.67 -4.09
C SER A 17 0.10 -5.03 -2.98
N ILE A 18 0.72 -4.15 -2.19
CA ILE A 18 -0.01 -3.42 -1.15
C ILE A 18 -1.06 -2.51 -1.79
N ARG A 19 -0.68 -1.79 -2.84
CA ARG A 19 -1.60 -0.90 -3.54
C ARG A 19 -2.77 -1.68 -4.13
N GLY A 20 -2.48 -2.84 -4.71
CA GLY A 20 -3.51 -3.70 -5.28
C GLY A 20 -4.47 -4.22 -4.23
N ALA A 21 -3.93 -4.65 -3.08
CA ALA A 21 -4.76 -5.14 -1.98
C ALA A 21 -5.67 -4.03 -1.46
N LEU A 22 -5.13 -2.82 -1.32
CA LEU A 22 -5.91 -1.69 -0.86
C LEU A 22 -7.02 -1.34 -1.84
N ALA A 23 -6.71 -1.31 -3.14
CA ALA A 23 -7.70 -1.03 -4.17
C ALA A 23 -8.80 -2.08 -4.17
N SER A 24 -8.44 -3.35 -3.98
CA SER A 24 -9.40 -4.43 -3.91
C SER A 24 -10.33 -4.26 -2.72
N ASP A 25 -9.78 -3.92 -1.55
CA ASP A 25 -10.58 -3.69 -0.35
C ASP A 25 -11.54 -2.53 -0.54
N ASP A 26 -11.06 -1.45 -1.14
CA ASP A 26 -11.91 -0.27 -1.37
C ASP A 26 -13.04 -0.59 -2.34
N ALA A 27 -12.76 -1.36 -3.38
CA ALA A 27 -13.79 -1.78 -4.33
C ALA A 27 -14.84 -2.66 -3.64
N GLN A 28 -14.41 -3.54 -2.75
CA GLN A 28 -15.33 -4.40 -2.00
C GLN A 28 -16.23 -3.57 -1.08
N ARG A 29 -15.67 -2.55 -0.44
CA ARG A 29 -16.48 -1.66 0.41
C ARG A 29 -17.53 -0.91 -0.40
N LEU A 30 -17.16 -0.45 -1.59
CA LEU A 30 -18.11 0.22 -2.47
C LEU A 30 -19.23 -0.72 -2.89
N ALA A 31 -18.93 -2.00 -3.02
CA ALA A 31 -19.92 -3.02 -3.36
C ALA A 31 -20.65 -3.54 -2.13
N MET A 32 -20.41 -2.94 -0.97
CA MET A 32 -21.02 -3.33 0.31
C MET A 32 -20.63 -4.75 0.73
N GLU A 33 -19.42 -5.15 0.34
CA GLU A 33 -18.85 -6.44 0.73
C GLU A 33 -17.76 -6.24 1.78
N GLU A 34 -17.42 -7.30 2.48
CA GLU A 34 -16.33 -7.25 3.46
C GLU A 34 -14.99 -7.17 2.75
N PRO A 35 -14.11 -6.26 3.17
CA PRO A 35 -12.77 -6.20 2.59
C PRO A 35 -12.02 -7.50 2.87
N ARG A 36 -11.37 -8.02 1.84
CA ARG A 36 -10.63 -9.28 1.97
C ARG A 36 -9.36 -9.13 2.79
N PHE A 37 -8.60 -8.07 2.55
CA PHE A 37 -7.27 -7.92 3.14
C PHE A 37 -7.26 -7.05 4.38
N ARG A 38 -8.22 -6.19 4.52
CA ARG A 38 -8.35 -5.25 5.64
C ARG A 38 -7.10 -4.39 5.81
N VAL A 39 -6.60 -3.92 4.66
CA VAL A 39 -5.34 -3.18 4.63
C VAL A 39 -5.40 -1.94 5.53
N ARG A 40 -6.48 -1.19 5.46
CA ARG A 40 -6.60 0.04 6.24
C ARG A 40 -6.76 -0.22 7.73
N GLU A 41 -7.19 -1.42 8.10
CA GLU A 41 -7.49 -1.76 9.48
C GLU A 41 -6.37 -2.51 10.18
N THR A 42 -5.36 -2.94 9.44
CA THR A 42 -4.28 -3.76 9.97
C THR A 42 -2.98 -2.97 9.93
N ALA A 43 -2.44 -2.64 11.11
CA ALA A 43 -1.23 -1.83 11.19
C ALA A 43 -0.05 -2.43 10.44
N ASP A 44 0.03 -3.76 10.37
CA ASP A 44 1.14 -4.44 9.70
C ASP A 44 1.28 -4.02 8.25
N TRP A 45 0.18 -3.79 7.55
CA TRP A 45 0.25 -3.34 6.16
C TRP A 45 0.90 -1.97 6.04
N LYS A 46 0.53 -1.06 6.94
CA LYS A 46 1.11 0.29 6.93
C LYS A 46 2.58 0.27 7.29
N GLU A 47 2.95 -0.53 8.27
CA GLU A 47 4.35 -0.66 8.68
C GLU A 47 5.19 -1.22 7.55
N HIS A 48 4.68 -2.25 6.88
CA HIS A 48 5.38 -2.84 5.74
C HIS A 48 5.53 -1.82 4.60
N ALA A 49 4.46 -1.11 4.28
CA ALA A 49 4.50 -0.08 3.25
C ALA A 49 5.51 1.02 3.60
N GLY A 50 5.50 1.46 4.86
CA GLY A 50 6.42 2.49 5.32
C GLY A 50 7.87 2.06 5.20
N SER A 51 8.16 0.81 5.56
CA SER A 51 9.52 0.28 5.43
C SER A 51 9.97 0.20 3.97
N LEU A 52 9.07 -0.22 3.09
CA LEU A 52 9.34 -0.25 1.65
C LEU A 52 9.61 1.16 1.12
N GLU A 53 8.79 2.12 1.53
CA GLU A 53 8.94 3.51 1.10
C GLU A 53 10.29 4.08 1.51
N ILE A 54 10.68 3.85 2.76
CA ILE A 54 11.96 4.33 3.27
C ILE A 54 13.11 3.78 2.42
N GLU A 55 13.07 2.48 2.15
CA GLU A 55 14.16 1.86 1.38
C GLU A 55 14.16 2.35 -0.06
N MET A 56 13.00 2.49 -0.68
CA MET A 56 12.90 2.98 -2.05
C MET A 56 13.37 4.43 -2.15
N LEU A 57 13.01 5.26 -1.18
CA LEU A 57 13.47 6.65 -1.14
C LEU A 57 14.98 6.72 -0.97
N ARG A 58 15.53 5.88 -0.10
CA ARG A 58 16.97 5.85 0.13
C ARG A 58 17.72 5.51 -1.15
N ARG A 59 17.12 4.70 -2.02
CA ARG A 59 17.73 4.31 -3.29
C ARG A 59 17.46 5.31 -4.42
N GLY A 60 16.66 6.34 -4.15
CA GLY A 60 16.31 7.31 -5.18
C GLY A 60 15.30 6.79 -6.19
N MET A 61 14.52 5.79 -5.82
CA MET A 61 13.51 5.22 -6.72
C MET A 61 12.29 6.13 -6.81
N SER A 62 11.68 6.14 -7.99
CA SER A 62 10.41 6.84 -8.19
C SER A 62 9.26 5.89 -7.98
N PHE A 63 8.25 6.32 -7.25
CA PHE A 63 7.04 5.52 -7.03
C PHE A 63 5.93 6.43 -6.54
N GLU A 64 4.70 5.96 -6.65
CA GLU A 64 3.57 6.68 -6.11
C GLU A 64 3.25 6.17 -4.71
N PHE A 65 3.14 7.09 -3.76
CA PHE A 65 2.80 6.72 -2.39
C PHE A 65 1.40 6.18 -2.30
N VAL A 66 1.22 5.15 -1.47
CA VAL A 66 -0.10 4.65 -1.14
C VAL A 66 -0.84 5.75 -0.39
N ASP A 67 -2.06 5.99 -0.75
CA ASP A 67 -2.89 6.96 -0.06
C ASP A 67 -3.69 6.26 1.02
N TRP A 68 -3.29 6.48 2.25
CA TRP A 68 -3.94 5.88 3.41
C TRP A 68 -5.17 6.63 3.86
N SER A 69 -5.39 7.79 3.29
CA SER A 69 -6.59 8.57 3.55
C SER A 69 -7.76 7.76 3.04
N GLU A 70 -8.56 7.23 3.92
CA GLU A 70 -9.73 6.53 3.48
C GLU A 70 -10.73 7.52 2.94
N ASP A 71 -11.56 7.07 2.06
CA ASP A 71 -12.66 7.90 1.57
C ASP A 71 -12.23 9.05 0.72
N GLN A 72 -11.24 8.81 -0.10
CA GLN A 72 -10.87 9.82 -1.06
C GLN A 72 -12.04 10.27 -1.90
N GLY A 73 -12.93 9.34 -2.23
CA GLY A 73 -14.11 9.67 -2.98
C GLY A 73 -14.97 10.68 -2.26
N ARG A 74 -14.99 10.63 -0.92
CA ARG A 74 -15.77 11.56 -0.13
C ARG A 74 -15.12 12.92 -0.02
N LEU A 75 -13.82 12.96 -0.12
CA LEU A 75 -13.11 14.23 -0.06
C LEU A 75 -13.32 15.05 -1.30
N GLN A 76 -13.87 14.47 -2.31
CA GLN A 76 -14.15 15.14 -3.57
C GLN A 76 -15.41 16.00 -3.51
N LEU A 77 -16.12 15.91 -2.46
CA LEU A 77 -17.35 16.67 -2.30
C LEU A 77 -17.11 18.17 -2.17
#